data_fc0efa2c5347f06a1db677f0a3060f35
#
_entry.id   fc0efa2c5347f06a1db677f0a3060f35
#
_cell.length_a   1.000
_cell.length_b   1.000
_cell.length_c   1.000
_cell.angle_alpha   90.00
_cell.angle_beta   90.00
_cell.angle_gamma   90.00
#
_symmetry.space_group_name_H-M   'P 1'
#
loop_
_entity.id
_entity.type
_entity.pdbx_description
1 polymer ?
#
loop_
_entity_poly.entity_id
_entity_poly.type
_entity_poly.pdbx_seq_one_letter_code
_entity_poly.pdbx_strand_id
1 'polypeptide(L)'
;MLKIAFDKSYRHPLDEKHRFPMIKYELIPEQLIRENTCNDSNFFIPGCIEDKNVLTTHEETYYRKLCDLKLTPKEARPIGFPMSKSLIKREKLISQGTIECVSNSLKNGVSMNIAGGTHHAFRDRAEAFCMLNDQAIGANFLLENNLASKILIIDLDVHQGNGTASIFNLDNRVFTISFHGKKNYPFHKEKSDIDVEFDDDTGDIEYLKRMDAVIPNICLLYTSPSPRDRTRSRMPSSA
;
A
#
# COMPACT_ATOMS: atom_id res chain seq x y z
N MET A 1 15.32 -2.25 -14.66
CA MET A 1 14.16 -1.79 -15.49
C MET A 1 12.93 -1.74 -14.59
N LEU A 2 12.17 -0.62 -14.62
CA LEU A 2 10.89 -0.49 -13.89
C LEU A 2 9.95 -1.65 -14.27
N LYS A 3 9.36 -2.29 -13.28
CA LYS A 3 8.32 -3.32 -13.44
C LYS A 3 7.00 -2.82 -12.83
N ILE A 4 5.91 -2.99 -13.57
CA ILE A 4 4.59 -2.46 -13.25
C ILE A 4 3.59 -3.62 -13.25
N ALA A 5 3.01 -3.90 -12.08
CA ALA A 5 1.93 -4.88 -11.97
C ALA A 5 0.63 -4.32 -12.54
N PHE A 6 0.09 -5.00 -13.52
CA PHE A 6 -1.17 -4.63 -14.15
C PHE A 6 -1.88 -5.83 -14.74
N ASP A 7 -3.19 -5.88 -14.57
CA ASP A 7 -4.09 -6.82 -15.24
C ASP A 7 -5.41 -6.12 -15.57
N LYS A 8 -6.03 -6.47 -16.70
CA LYS A 8 -7.31 -5.89 -17.12
C LYS A 8 -8.43 -6.10 -16.10
N SER A 9 -8.36 -7.18 -15.29
CA SER A 9 -9.34 -7.43 -14.22
C SER A 9 -9.22 -6.47 -13.02
N TYR A 10 -8.20 -5.62 -12.97
CA TYR A 10 -8.14 -4.51 -12.01
C TYR A 10 -9.32 -3.55 -12.19
N ARG A 11 -9.79 -3.37 -13.42
CA ARG A 11 -11.07 -2.74 -13.68
C ARG A 11 -12.20 -3.76 -13.44
N HIS A 12 -12.77 -3.73 -12.22
CA HIS A 12 -13.94 -4.54 -11.89
C HIS A 12 -15.23 -3.86 -12.43
N PRO A 13 -16.17 -4.61 -13.04
CA PRO A 13 -17.42 -4.02 -13.51
C PRO A 13 -18.26 -3.54 -12.33
N LEU A 14 -18.65 -2.27 -12.36
CA LEU A 14 -19.55 -1.61 -11.42
C LEU A 14 -20.66 -0.89 -12.19
N ASP A 15 -21.75 -0.58 -11.49
CA ASP A 15 -22.79 0.31 -12.02
C ASP A 15 -22.16 1.66 -12.43
N GLU A 16 -22.61 2.23 -13.55
CA GLU A 16 -22.07 3.50 -14.08
C GLU A 16 -22.20 4.67 -13.09
N LYS A 17 -23.20 4.62 -12.20
CA LYS A 17 -23.41 5.63 -11.15
C LYS A 17 -22.60 5.37 -9.89
N HIS A 18 -21.79 4.30 -9.87
CA HIS A 18 -20.99 4.00 -8.70
C HIS A 18 -19.90 5.05 -8.50
N ARG A 19 -19.78 5.56 -7.26
CA ARG A 19 -18.86 6.66 -6.93
C ARG A 19 -17.37 6.34 -7.12
N PHE A 20 -17.00 5.05 -7.14
CA PHE A 20 -15.60 4.65 -7.31
C PHE A 20 -15.22 4.63 -8.80
N PRO A 21 -14.21 5.40 -9.22
CA PRO A 21 -13.85 5.57 -10.63
C PRO A 21 -13.00 4.40 -11.15
N MET A 22 -13.63 3.22 -11.38
CA MET A 22 -12.90 2.02 -11.84
C MET A 22 -12.15 2.20 -13.17
N ILE A 23 -12.58 3.16 -14.00
CA ILE A 23 -11.93 3.47 -15.27
C ILE A 23 -10.45 3.88 -15.12
N LYS A 24 -10.08 4.42 -13.96
CA LYS A 24 -8.70 4.83 -13.69
C LYS A 24 -7.68 3.70 -13.91
N TYR A 25 -8.06 2.44 -13.67
CA TYR A 25 -7.17 1.29 -13.83
C TYR A 25 -6.89 0.95 -15.30
N GLU A 26 -7.67 1.45 -16.25
CA GLU A 26 -7.34 1.40 -17.68
C GLU A 26 -6.59 2.65 -18.12
N LEU A 27 -7.03 3.81 -17.66
CA LEU A 27 -6.48 5.09 -18.10
C LEU A 27 -5.02 5.29 -17.66
N ILE A 28 -4.64 4.82 -16.46
CA ILE A 28 -3.27 4.99 -15.95
C ILE A 28 -2.24 4.27 -16.84
N PRO A 29 -2.37 2.95 -17.14
CA PRO A 29 -1.45 2.28 -18.06
C PRO A 29 -1.39 2.91 -19.44
N GLU A 30 -2.55 3.28 -20.01
CA GLU A 30 -2.63 3.97 -21.31
C GLU A 30 -1.89 5.30 -21.31
N GLN A 31 -2.05 6.09 -20.23
CA GLN A 31 -1.39 7.37 -20.07
C GLN A 31 0.13 7.21 -19.98
N LEU A 32 0.61 6.25 -19.18
CA LEU A 32 2.03 5.97 -19.02
C LEU A 32 2.70 5.59 -20.35
N ILE A 33 2.02 4.80 -21.19
CA ILE A 33 2.51 4.42 -22.52
C ILE A 33 2.47 5.64 -23.44
N ARG A 34 1.36 6.38 -23.46
CA ARG A 34 1.17 7.55 -24.33
C ARG A 34 2.20 8.64 -24.08
N GLU A 35 2.58 8.85 -22.82
CA GLU A 35 3.60 9.84 -22.43
C GLU A 35 5.03 9.33 -22.59
N ASN A 36 5.22 8.11 -23.09
CA ASN A 36 6.52 7.45 -23.19
C ASN A 36 7.27 7.32 -21.84
N THR A 37 6.54 7.34 -20.71
CA THR A 37 7.11 7.08 -19.40
C THR A 37 7.53 5.62 -19.26
N CYS A 38 6.81 4.70 -19.89
CA CYS A 38 7.12 3.29 -19.99
C CYS A 38 6.63 2.70 -21.32
N ASN A 39 6.90 1.42 -21.55
CA ASN A 39 6.39 0.65 -22.68
C ASN A 39 5.85 -0.71 -22.20
N ASP A 40 5.28 -1.51 -23.12
CA ASP A 40 4.64 -2.79 -22.77
C ASP A 40 5.55 -3.77 -22.00
N SER A 41 6.87 -3.72 -22.24
CA SER A 41 7.82 -4.60 -21.54
C SER A 41 8.00 -4.28 -20.04
N ASN A 42 7.53 -3.13 -19.60
CA ASN A 42 7.52 -2.74 -18.19
C ASN A 42 6.41 -3.45 -17.43
N PHE A 43 5.30 -3.77 -18.08
CA PHE A 43 4.14 -4.38 -17.45
C PHE A 43 4.32 -5.88 -17.24
N PHE A 44 3.75 -6.39 -16.16
CA PHE A 44 3.60 -7.82 -15.90
C PHE A 44 2.25 -8.12 -15.27
N ILE A 45 1.73 -9.30 -15.54
CA ILE A 45 0.50 -9.81 -14.94
C ILE A 45 0.88 -10.53 -13.64
N PRO A 46 0.33 -10.11 -12.47
CA PRO A 46 0.60 -10.81 -11.22
C PRO A 46 0.11 -12.25 -11.23
N GLY A 47 0.81 -13.10 -10.48
CA GLY A 47 0.41 -14.48 -10.25
C GLY A 47 -0.75 -14.63 -9.25
N CYS A 48 -0.94 -15.84 -8.76
CA CYS A 48 -1.91 -16.15 -7.72
C CYS A 48 -1.25 -15.98 -6.34
N ILE A 49 -1.92 -15.26 -5.43
CA ILE A 49 -1.45 -15.16 -4.06
C ILE A 49 -1.69 -16.46 -3.29
N GLU A 50 -0.71 -16.88 -2.52
CA GLU A 50 -0.87 -17.96 -1.57
C GLU A 50 -1.57 -17.46 -0.30
N ASP A 51 -2.54 -18.21 0.20
CA ASP A 51 -3.30 -17.85 1.42
C ASP A 51 -2.37 -17.56 2.61
N LYS A 52 -1.25 -18.29 2.74
CA LYS A 52 -0.28 -18.03 3.82
C LYS A 52 0.22 -16.59 3.84
N ASN A 53 0.44 -15.96 2.68
CA ASN A 53 0.90 -14.58 2.59
C ASN A 53 -0.18 -13.58 3.03
N VAL A 54 -1.45 -13.87 2.76
CA VAL A 54 -2.56 -13.05 3.26
C VAL A 54 -2.70 -13.17 4.77
N LEU A 55 -2.54 -14.39 5.30
CA LEU A 55 -2.69 -14.71 6.72
C LEU A 55 -1.56 -14.17 7.60
N THR A 56 -0.46 -13.69 7.05
CA THR A 56 0.53 -12.90 7.82
C THR A 56 -0.04 -11.55 8.30
N THR A 57 -1.07 -11.07 7.62
CA THR A 57 -1.64 -9.73 7.81
C THR A 57 -3.07 -9.78 8.33
N HIS A 58 -3.89 -10.62 7.72
CA HIS A 58 -5.31 -10.70 8.01
C HIS A 58 -5.67 -11.93 8.85
N GLU A 59 -6.67 -11.80 9.71
CA GLU A 59 -7.21 -12.90 10.49
C GLU A 59 -7.86 -13.95 9.59
N GLU A 60 -7.60 -15.22 9.88
CA GLU A 60 -8.12 -16.34 9.09
C GLU A 60 -9.64 -16.35 9.04
N THR A 61 -10.30 -16.06 10.15
CA THR A 61 -11.77 -16.02 10.25
C THR A 61 -12.36 -14.97 9.31
N TYR A 62 -11.79 -13.77 9.26
CA TYR A 62 -12.17 -12.71 8.34
C TYR A 62 -11.91 -13.12 6.89
N TYR A 63 -10.68 -13.56 6.60
CA TYR A 63 -10.28 -13.93 5.25
C TYR A 63 -11.12 -15.07 4.66
N ARG A 64 -11.44 -16.12 5.47
CA ARG A 64 -12.31 -17.21 5.03
C ARG A 64 -13.74 -16.73 4.74
N LYS A 65 -14.33 -15.90 5.63
CA LYS A 65 -15.64 -15.28 5.37
C LYS A 65 -15.65 -14.46 4.08
N LEU A 66 -14.58 -13.68 3.84
CA LEU A 66 -14.42 -12.86 2.64
C LEU A 66 -14.39 -13.75 1.39
N CYS A 67 -13.53 -14.77 1.35
CA CYS A 67 -13.37 -15.70 0.22
C CYS A 67 -14.64 -16.50 -0.08
N ASP A 68 -15.37 -16.90 0.96
CA ASP A 68 -16.60 -17.69 0.85
C ASP A 68 -17.85 -16.84 0.56
N LEU A 69 -17.70 -15.49 0.52
CA LEU A 69 -18.82 -14.54 0.45
C LEU A 69 -19.82 -14.68 1.62
N LYS A 70 -19.29 -15.00 2.81
CA LYS A 70 -20.08 -15.21 4.04
C LYS A 70 -20.02 -14.04 5.01
N LEU A 71 -19.54 -12.86 4.57
CA LEU A 71 -19.65 -11.65 5.36
C LEU A 71 -21.13 -11.32 5.57
N THR A 72 -21.49 -10.99 6.79
CA THR A 72 -22.84 -10.51 7.11
C THR A 72 -23.09 -9.15 6.41
N PRO A 73 -24.33 -8.73 6.20
CA PRO A 73 -24.63 -7.42 5.63
C PRO A 73 -23.98 -6.25 6.39
N LYS A 74 -23.80 -6.38 7.71
CA LYS A 74 -23.12 -5.38 8.55
C LYS A 74 -21.62 -5.32 8.24
N GLU A 75 -20.98 -6.47 8.05
CA GLU A 75 -19.56 -6.57 7.70
C GLU A 75 -19.28 -6.16 6.25
N ALA A 76 -20.21 -6.45 5.33
CA ALA A 76 -20.04 -6.14 3.91
C ALA A 76 -20.34 -4.65 3.57
N ARG A 77 -21.25 -4.00 4.31
CA ARG A 77 -21.67 -2.62 4.02
C ARG A 77 -20.51 -1.61 3.97
N PRO A 78 -19.53 -1.62 4.90
CA PRO A 78 -18.40 -0.68 4.87
C PRO A 78 -17.50 -0.82 3.65
N ILE A 79 -17.51 -1.96 2.96
CA ILE A 79 -16.69 -2.22 1.77
C ILE A 79 -17.07 -1.25 0.63
N GLY A 80 -18.35 -0.99 0.46
CA GLY A 80 -18.84 -0.09 -0.59
C GLY A 80 -18.87 -0.70 -1.99
N PHE A 81 -18.45 -1.95 -2.18
CA PHE A 81 -18.57 -2.70 -3.43
C PHE A 81 -19.59 -3.83 -3.32
N PRO A 82 -20.31 -4.17 -4.40
CA PRO A 82 -21.12 -5.37 -4.46
C PRO A 82 -20.21 -6.61 -4.42
N MET A 83 -20.41 -7.46 -3.40
CA MET A 83 -19.56 -8.64 -3.18
C MET A 83 -19.76 -9.69 -4.27
N SER A 84 -18.66 -10.19 -4.80
CA SER A 84 -18.64 -11.25 -5.81
C SER A 84 -17.32 -12.04 -5.79
N LYS A 85 -17.33 -13.24 -6.34
CA LYS A 85 -16.10 -14.03 -6.47
C LYS A 85 -15.06 -13.37 -7.38
N SER A 86 -15.50 -12.64 -8.41
CA SER A 86 -14.62 -11.89 -9.31
C SER A 86 -13.95 -10.73 -8.58
N LEU A 87 -14.68 -10.04 -7.69
CA LEU A 87 -14.11 -8.99 -6.85
C LEU A 87 -13.04 -9.55 -5.91
N ILE A 88 -13.31 -10.66 -5.23
CA ILE A 88 -12.30 -11.31 -4.35
C ILE A 88 -11.07 -11.76 -5.14
N LYS A 89 -11.27 -12.31 -6.34
CA LYS A 89 -10.15 -12.68 -7.22
C LYS A 89 -9.30 -11.45 -7.57
N ARG A 90 -9.94 -10.32 -7.87
CA ARG A 90 -9.26 -9.04 -8.12
C ARG A 90 -8.42 -8.60 -6.93
N GLU A 91 -8.95 -8.62 -5.72
CA GLU A 91 -8.23 -8.21 -4.51
C GLU A 91 -7.01 -9.10 -4.22
N LYS A 92 -7.17 -10.40 -4.43
CA LYS A 92 -6.06 -11.36 -4.35
C LYS A 92 -4.97 -11.05 -5.40
N LEU A 93 -5.37 -10.70 -6.62
CA LEU A 93 -4.45 -10.35 -7.69
C LEU A 93 -3.70 -9.03 -7.40
N ILE A 94 -4.38 -8.03 -6.85
CA ILE A 94 -3.77 -6.77 -6.41
C ILE A 94 -2.73 -7.05 -5.33
N SER A 95 -3.08 -7.83 -4.30
CA SER A 95 -2.18 -8.17 -3.21
C SER A 95 -0.94 -8.93 -3.69
N GLN A 96 -1.11 -9.89 -4.62
CA GLN A 96 0.02 -10.57 -5.25
C GLN A 96 0.87 -9.60 -6.08
N GLY A 97 0.23 -8.67 -6.79
CA GLY A 97 0.92 -7.62 -7.54
C GLY A 97 1.87 -6.82 -6.66
N THR A 98 1.45 -6.47 -5.44
CA THR A 98 2.30 -5.74 -4.49
C THR A 98 3.45 -6.63 -3.97
N ILE A 99 3.22 -7.90 -3.66
CA ILE A 99 4.30 -8.85 -3.31
C ILE A 99 5.36 -8.95 -4.44
N GLU A 100 4.91 -9.06 -5.69
CA GLU A 100 5.83 -9.15 -6.83
C GLU A 100 6.54 -7.79 -7.09
N CYS A 101 5.84 -6.68 -6.85
CA CYS A 101 6.46 -5.35 -6.91
C CYS A 101 7.57 -5.18 -5.89
N VAL A 102 7.35 -5.52 -4.61
CA VAL A 102 8.42 -5.41 -3.60
C VAL A 102 9.58 -6.35 -3.91
N SER A 103 9.32 -7.54 -4.43
CA SER A 103 10.35 -8.49 -4.87
C SER A 103 11.15 -7.98 -6.09
N ASN A 104 10.47 -7.33 -7.04
CA ASN A 104 11.12 -6.70 -8.20
C ASN A 104 11.93 -5.46 -7.80
N SER A 105 11.45 -4.67 -6.83
CA SER A 105 12.14 -3.47 -6.35
C SER A 105 13.48 -3.80 -5.69
N LEU A 106 13.60 -4.94 -5.00
CA LEU A 106 14.87 -5.41 -4.44
C LEU A 106 15.95 -5.64 -5.53
N LYS A 107 15.53 -5.97 -6.75
CA LYS A 107 16.45 -6.21 -7.88
C LYS A 107 16.67 -4.97 -8.75
N ASN A 108 15.63 -4.15 -8.90
CA ASN A 108 15.59 -3.06 -9.88
C ASN A 108 15.54 -1.67 -9.22
N GLY A 109 15.48 -1.58 -7.89
CA GLY A 109 15.39 -0.33 -7.14
C GLY A 109 13.96 0.21 -7.01
N VAL A 110 13.10 0.01 -8.02
CA VAL A 110 11.72 0.52 -8.05
C VAL A 110 10.79 -0.44 -8.79
N SER A 111 9.55 -0.52 -8.33
CA SER A 111 8.44 -1.20 -8.99
C SER A 111 7.12 -0.51 -8.62
N MET A 112 6.05 -0.75 -9.37
CA MET A 112 4.76 -0.09 -9.20
C MET A 112 3.62 -1.10 -9.35
N ASN A 113 2.58 -0.96 -8.53
CA ASN A 113 1.30 -1.67 -8.70
C ASN A 113 0.19 -0.66 -9.03
N ILE A 114 -0.45 -0.80 -10.19
CA ILE A 114 -1.48 0.14 -10.67
C ILE A 114 -2.70 0.18 -9.75
N ALA A 115 -3.04 -0.91 -9.09
CA ALA A 115 -4.22 -0.99 -8.23
C ALA A 115 -3.91 -1.17 -6.74
N GLY A 116 -2.64 -1.05 -6.34
CA GLY A 116 -2.24 -1.10 -4.93
C GLY A 116 -2.71 0.10 -4.12
N GLY A 117 -2.41 0.11 -2.83
CA GLY A 117 -2.78 1.17 -1.91
C GLY A 117 -4.12 0.94 -1.20
N THR A 118 -4.46 -0.30 -0.90
CA THR A 118 -5.72 -0.68 -0.22
C THR A 118 -5.63 -0.51 1.30
N HIS A 119 -5.32 0.71 1.74
CA HIS A 119 -4.85 1.11 3.07
C HIS A 119 -5.94 1.14 4.16
N HIS A 120 -7.23 1.03 3.79
CA HIS A 120 -8.32 1.02 4.77
C HIS A 120 -8.69 -0.39 5.25
N ALA A 121 -8.15 -1.46 4.68
CA ALA A 121 -8.39 -2.81 5.16
C ALA A 121 -7.64 -3.06 6.48
N PHE A 122 -8.36 -3.46 7.51
CA PHE A 122 -7.84 -3.85 8.82
C PHE A 122 -7.49 -5.33 8.85
N ARG A 123 -6.92 -5.78 9.94
CA ARG A 123 -6.59 -7.19 10.15
C ARG A 123 -7.83 -8.10 10.08
N ASP A 124 -8.94 -7.63 10.63
CA ASP A 124 -10.17 -8.38 10.91
C ASP A 124 -11.40 -7.92 10.10
N ARG A 125 -11.27 -6.86 9.30
CA ARG A 125 -12.39 -6.28 8.55
C ARG A 125 -11.96 -5.46 7.35
N ALA A 126 -12.89 -5.26 6.42
CA ALA A 126 -12.78 -4.39 5.27
C ALA A 126 -13.43 -3.03 5.52
N GLU A 127 -12.89 -1.98 4.93
CA GLU A 127 -13.46 -0.64 4.91
C GLU A 127 -13.16 0.08 3.59
N ALA A 128 -14.03 1.01 3.20
CA ALA A 128 -13.82 2.02 2.16
C ALA A 128 -13.11 1.48 0.91
N PHE A 129 -13.74 0.51 0.25
CA PHE A 129 -13.25 -0.13 -0.98
C PHE A 129 -11.99 -1.01 -0.82
N CYS A 130 -11.48 -1.17 0.39
CA CYS A 130 -10.31 -1.97 0.70
C CYS A 130 -10.72 -3.24 1.45
N MET A 131 -10.37 -4.40 0.92
CA MET A 131 -10.69 -5.70 1.54
C MET A 131 -9.45 -6.43 2.04
N LEU A 132 -8.36 -6.38 1.30
CA LEU A 132 -7.05 -6.86 1.71
C LEU A 132 -6.07 -5.68 1.69
N ASN A 133 -5.28 -5.50 2.74
CA ASN A 133 -4.29 -4.43 2.81
C ASN A 133 -3.01 -4.89 2.09
N ASP A 134 -2.91 -4.58 0.81
CA ASP A 134 -1.82 -5.04 -0.04
C ASP A 134 -0.46 -4.51 0.40
N GLN A 135 -0.39 -3.27 0.89
CA GLN A 135 0.84 -2.68 1.42
C GLN A 135 1.31 -3.43 2.68
N ALA A 136 0.39 -3.74 3.59
CA ALA A 136 0.70 -4.49 4.79
C ALA A 136 1.08 -5.94 4.48
N ILE A 137 0.42 -6.57 3.50
CA ILE A 137 0.79 -7.91 3.01
C ILE A 137 2.20 -7.89 2.41
N GLY A 138 2.52 -6.89 1.59
CA GLY A 138 3.85 -6.72 1.00
C GLY A 138 4.93 -6.50 2.06
N ALA A 139 4.65 -5.68 3.08
CA ALA A 139 5.55 -5.43 4.19
C ALA A 139 5.80 -6.71 5.01
N ASN A 140 4.74 -7.41 5.42
CA ASN A 140 4.88 -8.66 6.15
C ASN A 140 5.59 -9.74 5.33
N PHE A 141 5.33 -9.82 4.01
CA PHE A 141 6.07 -10.73 3.13
C PHE A 141 7.58 -10.48 3.17
N LEU A 142 8.02 -9.22 3.12
CA LEU A 142 9.44 -8.88 3.19
C LEU A 142 10.05 -9.27 4.55
N LEU A 143 9.35 -9.00 5.65
CA LEU A 143 9.81 -9.29 7.00
C LEU A 143 9.89 -10.80 7.27
N GLU A 144 8.84 -11.55 6.95
CA GLU A 144 8.77 -13.00 7.20
C GLU A 144 9.77 -13.79 6.34
N ASN A 145 10.14 -13.28 5.17
CA ASN A 145 11.17 -13.89 4.33
C ASN A 145 12.58 -13.34 4.58
N ASN A 146 12.78 -12.51 5.62
CA ASN A 146 14.05 -11.88 5.97
C ASN A 146 14.67 -11.06 4.80
N LEU A 147 13.83 -10.49 3.93
CA LEU A 147 14.23 -9.65 2.81
C LEU A 147 14.41 -8.19 3.21
N ALA A 148 13.81 -7.80 4.32
CA ALA A 148 14.00 -6.50 4.97
C ALA A 148 13.93 -6.67 6.49
N SER A 149 14.62 -5.82 7.24
CA SER A 149 14.54 -5.77 8.70
C SER A 149 13.72 -4.60 9.22
N LYS A 150 13.53 -3.57 8.38
CA LYS A 150 12.74 -2.38 8.64
C LYS A 150 12.05 -1.93 7.37
N ILE A 151 10.84 -1.43 7.49
CA ILE A 151 10.01 -0.96 6.38
C ILE A 151 9.44 0.40 6.74
N LEU A 152 9.44 1.30 5.78
CA LEU A 152 8.76 2.58 5.84
C LEU A 152 7.58 2.56 4.87
N ILE A 153 6.38 2.83 5.38
CA ILE A 153 5.18 3.05 4.57
C ILE A 153 4.83 4.53 4.62
N ILE A 154 4.82 5.18 3.47
CA ILE A 154 4.41 6.57 3.32
C ILE A 154 3.10 6.58 2.54
N ASP A 155 2.04 7.01 3.19
CA ASP A 155 0.71 7.14 2.63
C ASP A 155 0.46 8.62 2.29
N LEU A 156 0.26 8.90 1.00
CA LEU A 156 0.01 10.24 0.47
C LEU A 156 -1.43 10.40 -0.02
N ASP A 157 -2.30 9.42 0.27
CA ASP A 157 -3.73 9.55 -0.01
C ASP A 157 -4.37 10.63 0.89
N VAL A 158 -5.39 11.30 0.37
CA VAL A 158 -6.12 12.34 1.13
C VAL A 158 -6.84 11.76 2.35
N HIS A 159 -7.13 10.46 2.35
CA HIS A 159 -7.69 9.74 3.48
C HIS A 159 -6.56 9.13 4.31
N GLN A 160 -6.70 9.11 5.63
CA GLN A 160 -5.73 8.41 6.46
C GLN A 160 -5.72 6.91 6.16
N GLY A 161 -4.53 6.31 6.02
CA GLY A 161 -4.35 4.86 5.95
C GLY A 161 -4.60 4.18 7.29
N ASN A 162 -5.85 4.26 7.78
CA ASN A 162 -6.24 3.77 9.11
C ASN A 162 -6.03 2.26 9.28
N GLY A 163 -6.32 1.47 8.25
CA GLY A 163 -6.08 0.03 8.29
C GLY A 163 -4.60 -0.30 8.43
N THR A 164 -3.75 0.38 7.66
CA THR A 164 -2.29 0.22 7.72
C THR A 164 -1.73 0.63 9.08
N ALA A 165 -2.15 1.79 9.62
CA ALA A 165 -1.77 2.27 10.94
C ALA A 165 -2.15 1.26 12.04
N SER A 166 -3.40 0.75 12.00
CA SER A 166 -3.91 -0.22 12.96
C SER A 166 -3.15 -1.56 12.91
N ILE A 167 -2.80 -2.05 11.72
CA ILE A 167 -2.07 -3.31 11.55
C ILE A 167 -0.69 -3.26 12.21
N PHE A 168 0.00 -2.12 12.08
CA PHE A 168 1.40 -1.97 12.51
C PHE A 168 1.60 -1.19 13.81
N ASN A 169 0.53 -0.80 14.52
CA ASN A 169 0.60 0.02 15.73
C ASN A 169 1.49 -0.53 16.87
N LEU A 170 1.81 -1.82 16.85
CA LEU A 170 2.67 -2.50 17.83
C LEU A 170 3.92 -3.15 17.19
N ASP A 171 4.14 -2.96 15.90
CA ASP A 171 5.29 -3.56 15.19
C ASP A 171 6.33 -2.49 14.80
N ASN A 172 7.34 -2.33 15.65
CA ASN A 172 8.40 -1.34 15.46
C ASN A 172 9.35 -1.63 14.27
N ARG A 173 9.13 -2.73 13.53
CA ARG A 173 9.84 -3.02 12.28
C ARG A 173 9.24 -2.27 11.09
N VAL A 174 7.98 -1.80 11.21
CA VAL A 174 7.29 -1.03 10.18
C VAL A 174 6.96 0.34 10.73
N PHE A 175 7.43 1.37 10.08
CA PHE A 175 7.14 2.76 10.40
C PHE A 175 6.11 3.30 9.43
N THR A 176 5.03 3.84 9.95
CA THR A 176 3.88 4.31 9.16
C THR A 176 3.76 5.83 9.21
N ILE A 177 3.58 6.44 8.05
CA ILE A 177 3.34 7.88 7.93
C ILE A 177 2.11 8.07 7.07
N SER A 178 1.19 8.94 7.51
CA SER A 178 0.03 9.32 6.71
C SER A 178 -0.09 10.84 6.58
N PHE A 179 -0.13 11.29 5.33
CA PHE A 179 -0.38 12.69 4.95
C PHE A 179 -1.83 12.82 4.50
N HIS A 180 -2.72 13.32 5.35
CA HIS A 180 -4.16 13.25 5.08
C HIS A 180 -4.93 14.50 5.50
N GLY A 181 -6.11 14.66 4.94
CA GLY A 181 -7.05 15.70 5.33
C GLY A 181 -7.60 15.47 6.74
N LYS A 182 -7.41 16.44 7.62
CA LYS A 182 -7.80 16.37 9.03
C LYS A 182 -9.26 16.02 9.26
N LYS A 183 -10.16 16.63 8.49
CA LYS A 183 -11.60 16.40 8.57
C LYS A 183 -12.12 15.36 7.58
N ASN A 184 -11.23 14.79 6.75
CA ASN A 184 -11.60 13.81 5.75
C ASN A 184 -11.79 12.41 6.38
N TYR A 185 -12.28 11.45 5.59
CA TYR A 185 -12.40 10.05 6.01
C TYR A 185 -11.01 9.47 6.42
N PRO A 186 -10.96 8.56 7.41
CA PRO A 186 -12.02 8.16 8.33
C PRO A 186 -12.29 9.24 9.38
N PHE A 187 -13.53 9.29 9.90
CA PHE A 187 -13.91 10.26 10.94
C PHE A 187 -13.25 9.94 12.29
N HIS A 188 -13.02 8.67 12.56
CA HIS A 188 -12.21 8.21 13.70
C HIS A 188 -10.85 7.77 13.16
N LYS A 189 -9.84 8.60 13.40
CA LYS A 189 -8.47 8.33 12.96
C LYS A 189 -7.84 7.24 13.83
N GLU A 190 -7.07 6.38 13.20
CA GLU A 190 -6.08 5.53 13.88
C GLU A 190 -4.79 6.33 14.12
N LYS A 191 -3.84 5.74 14.83
CA LYS A 191 -2.56 6.39 15.10
C LYS A 191 -1.46 5.74 14.27
N SER A 192 -0.92 6.50 13.30
CA SER A 192 0.34 6.18 12.63
C SER A 192 1.53 6.59 13.51
N ASP A 193 2.75 6.19 13.16
CA ASP A 193 3.95 6.74 13.83
C ASP A 193 4.04 8.25 13.61
N ILE A 194 3.67 8.72 12.40
CA ILE A 194 3.50 10.14 12.10
C ILE A 194 2.21 10.36 11.31
N ASP A 195 1.34 11.22 11.83
CA ASP A 195 0.17 11.73 11.14
C ASP A 195 0.37 13.21 10.80
N VAL A 196 0.41 13.52 9.50
CA VAL A 196 0.51 14.89 8.99
C VAL A 196 -0.88 15.31 8.50
N GLU A 197 -1.59 16.00 9.36
CA GLU A 197 -2.95 16.45 9.09
C GLU A 197 -2.96 17.77 8.34
N PHE A 198 -3.78 17.86 7.28
CA PHE A 198 -4.01 19.09 6.52
C PHE A 198 -5.43 19.61 6.74
N ASP A 199 -5.55 20.92 6.86
CA ASP A 199 -6.85 21.57 6.87
C ASP A 199 -7.45 21.58 5.45
N ASP A 200 -8.78 21.82 5.39
CA ASP A 200 -9.47 21.97 4.12
C ASP A 200 -8.83 23.15 3.34
N ASP A 201 -8.82 23.07 2.02
CA ASP A 201 -8.24 24.06 1.11
C ASP A 201 -6.70 24.24 1.20
N THR A 202 -5.99 23.32 1.84
CA THR A 202 -4.53 23.30 1.80
C THR A 202 -4.04 23.15 0.35
N GLY A 203 -3.29 24.12 -0.14
CA GLY A 203 -2.70 24.12 -1.48
C GLY A 203 -1.33 23.46 -1.55
N ASP A 204 -0.82 23.31 -2.78
CA ASP A 204 0.42 22.59 -3.09
C ASP A 204 1.63 23.10 -2.31
N ILE A 205 1.77 24.42 -2.16
CA ILE A 205 2.94 25.05 -1.50
C ILE A 205 3.04 24.57 -0.05
N GLU A 206 1.94 24.62 0.70
CA GLU A 206 1.93 24.19 2.10
C GLU A 206 2.08 22.68 2.22
N TYR A 207 1.42 21.92 1.34
CA TYR A 207 1.53 20.46 1.28
C TYR A 207 3.00 20.03 1.07
N LEU A 208 3.65 20.54 0.04
CA LEU A 208 5.04 20.21 -0.29
C LEU A 208 6.01 20.67 0.78
N LYS A 209 5.81 21.87 1.36
CA LYS A 209 6.63 22.37 2.47
C LYS A 209 6.59 21.44 3.68
N ARG A 210 5.41 20.91 4.04
CA ARG A 210 5.29 19.98 5.16
C ARG A 210 5.89 18.62 4.82
N MET A 211 5.74 18.17 3.59
CA MET A 211 6.36 16.94 3.09
C MET A 211 7.90 17.02 3.16
N ASP A 212 8.48 18.13 2.69
CA ASP A 212 9.92 18.41 2.75
C ASP A 212 10.46 18.51 4.19
N ALA A 213 9.66 18.97 5.13
CA ALA A 213 10.03 19.02 6.54
C ALA A 213 10.04 17.65 7.22
N VAL A 214 9.20 16.72 6.76
CA VAL A 214 8.99 15.41 7.42
C VAL A 214 9.84 14.32 6.78
N ILE A 215 9.75 14.11 5.49
CA ILE A 215 10.33 12.93 4.79
C ILE A 215 11.85 12.82 4.93
N PRO A 216 12.66 13.89 4.74
CA PRO A 216 14.12 13.76 4.85
C PRO A 216 14.58 13.32 6.24
N ASN A 217 13.93 13.79 7.30
CA ASN A 217 14.27 13.41 8.66
C ASN A 217 14.02 11.93 8.95
N ILE A 218 12.97 11.37 8.35
CA ILE A 218 12.63 9.96 8.52
C ILE A 218 13.53 9.07 7.68
N CYS A 219 13.81 9.47 6.43
CA CYS A 219 14.79 8.75 5.62
C CYS A 219 16.14 8.64 6.34
N LEU A 220 16.58 9.68 7.04
CA LEU A 220 17.80 9.64 7.86
C LEU A 220 17.72 8.62 9.02
N LEU A 221 16.54 8.45 9.65
CA LEU A 221 16.38 7.44 10.71
C LEU A 221 16.49 6.01 10.17
N TYR A 222 16.11 5.78 8.92
CA TYR A 222 16.14 4.46 8.28
C TYR A 222 17.44 4.20 7.49
N THR A 223 18.10 5.25 7.00
CA THR A 223 19.33 5.16 6.20
C THR A 223 20.58 5.54 6.99
N SER A 224 20.44 6.11 8.20
CA SER A 224 21.61 6.38 9.06
C SER A 224 22.32 5.06 9.38
N PRO A 225 23.60 4.96 9.08
CA PRO A 225 24.38 3.80 9.48
C PRO A 225 24.26 3.62 10.99
N SER A 226 24.06 2.37 11.42
CA SER A 226 24.12 2.00 12.83
C SER A 226 25.39 2.56 13.45
N PRO A 227 25.40 2.94 14.75
CA PRO A 227 26.64 3.28 15.42
C PRO A 227 27.78 2.26 15.19
N ARG A 228 27.45 0.99 14.90
CA ARG A 228 28.39 -0.06 14.49
C ARG A 228 28.94 0.14 13.07
N ASP A 229 28.20 0.78 12.17
CA ASP A 229 28.65 1.03 10.80
C ASP A 229 29.56 2.26 10.73
N ARG A 230 29.45 3.21 11.67
CA ARG A 230 30.39 4.34 11.81
C ARG A 230 31.81 3.90 12.16
N THR A 231 31.97 2.72 12.77
CA THR A 231 33.32 2.20 13.11
C THR A 231 34.04 1.55 11.92
N ARG A 232 33.30 1.21 10.83
CA ARG A 232 33.91 0.64 9.61
C ARG A 232 34.32 1.69 8.57
N SER A 233 33.86 2.92 8.68
CA SER A 233 34.20 3.99 7.72
C SER A 233 35.47 4.80 8.06
N ARG A 234 36.19 4.44 9.13
CA ARG A 234 37.50 5.01 9.42
C ARG A 234 38.60 4.03 9.00
N MET A 235 38.78 3.88 7.69
CA MET A 235 40.12 3.50 7.22
C MET A 235 40.98 4.78 7.17
N PRO A 236 42.16 4.79 7.83
CA PRO A 236 43.09 5.89 7.63
C PRO A 236 43.54 5.86 6.18
N SER A 237 43.45 7.01 5.50
CA SER A 237 44.19 7.21 4.27
C SER A 237 45.69 7.04 4.62
N SER A 238 46.27 5.96 4.17
CA SER A 238 47.72 5.80 4.19
C SER A 238 48.35 6.87 3.32
N ALA A 239 49.25 7.62 3.93
CA ALA A 239 50.19 8.51 3.28
C ALA A 239 51.05 7.78 2.23
#